data_b459f12a75e3b3e041cb56d0c6487b72
#
_entry.id   b459f12a75e3b3e041cb56d0c6487b72
#
_cell.length_a   1.000
_cell.length_b   1.000
_cell.length_c   1.000
_cell.angle_alpha   90.00
_cell.angle_beta   90.00
_cell.angle_gamma   90.00
#
_symmetry.space_group_name_H-M   'P 1'
#
loop_
_entity.id
_entity.type
_entity.pdbx_description
1 polymer ?
#
loop_
_entity_poly.entity_id
_entity_poly.type
_entity_poly.pdbx_seq_one_letter_code
_entity_poly.pdbx_strand_id
1 'polypeptide(L)'
;MDAVGKSKEAQKITVYGAIVNIVSGVIKVIIGILYGSHALVVDGIHSFSDLVTDVFVLIIAKFSHEEPDEEHPYGHGRFEALGTVAMGTILIGVSGIIAYENIVKLFVQTSFVIPAWPTLIAAAISIGLKEWAYQFQIKVGKKISSPLIIA
;
A
#
# COMPACT_ATOMS: atom_id res chain seq x y z
N MET A 1 8.66 -18.12 -19.75
CA MET A 1 8.58 -18.28 -18.28
C MET A 1 7.26 -18.95 -17.99
N ASP A 2 7.29 -20.09 -17.30
CA ASP A 2 6.10 -20.88 -17.00
C ASP A 2 5.20 -20.14 -16.02
N ALA A 3 3.89 -20.44 -15.99
CA ALA A 3 2.92 -19.78 -15.10
C ALA A 3 3.37 -19.79 -13.62
N VAL A 4 3.94 -20.91 -13.17
CA VAL A 4 4.51 -21.07 -11.82
C VAL A 4 5.69 -20.13 -11.57
N GLY A 5 6.52 -19.89 -12.56
CA GLY A 5 7.65 -18.96 -12.47
C GLY A 5 7.19 -17.49 -12.35
N LYS A 6 6.16 -17.12 -13.10
CA LYS A 6 5.55 -15.77 -13.02
C LYS A 6 4.91 -15.53 -11.64
N SER A 7 4.18 -16.52 -11.12
CA SER A 7 3.57 -16.43 -9.79
C SER A 7 4.60 -16.25 -8.68
N LYS A 8 5.70 -17.00 -8.70
CA LYS A 8 6.79 -16.87 -7.72
C LYS A 8 7.48 -15.50 -7.77
N GLU A 9 7.71 -14.95 -8.96
CA GLU A 9 8.28 -13.61 -9.13
C GLU A 9 7.32 -12.54 -8.63
N ALA A 10 6.02 -12.66 -8.93
CA ALA A 10 4.99 -11.78 -8.41
C ALA A 10 4.96 -11.78 -6.88
N GLN A 11 4.92 -12.96 -6.26
CA GLN A 11 4.94 -13.09 -4.79
C GLN A 11 6.18 -12.46 -4.16
N LYS A 12 7.36 -12.71 -4.71
CA LYS A 12 8.61 -12.11 -4.18
C LYS A 12 8.57 -10.60 -4.19
N ILE A 13 8.04 -10.01 -5.24
CA ILE A 13 7.98 -8.55 -5.38
C ILE A 13 6.97 -7.94 -4.42
N THR A 14 5.81 -8.55 -4.27
CA THR A 14 4.82 -8.09 -3.30
C THR A 14 5.35 -8.18 -1.87
N VAL A 15 6.03 -9.28 -1.51
CA VAL A 15 6.70 -9.41 -0.20
C VAL A 15 7.77 -8.34 -0.02
N TYR A 16 8.54 -8.04 -1.08
CA TYR A 16 9.54 -6.98 -1.03
C TYR A 16 8.91 -5.60 -0.80
N GLY A 17 7.83 -5.27 -1.54
CA GLY A 17 7.06 -4.04 -1.32
C GLY A 17 6.50 -3.94 0.10
N ALA A 18 5.94 -5.03 0.61
CA ALA A 18 5.45 -5.12 1.98
C ALA A 18 6.54 -4.83 3.04
N ILE A 19 7.74 -5.39 2.85
CA ILE A 19 8.87 -5.11 3.77
C ILE A 19 9.25 -3.62 3.71
N VAL A 20 9.35 -3.03 2.53
CA VAL A 20 9.65 -1.60 2.37
C VAL A 20 8.57 -0.74 3.03
N ASN A 21 7.29 -1.09 2.89
CA ASN A 21 6.18 -0.38 3.52
C ASN A 21 6.24 -0.49 5.06
N ILE A 22 6.55 -1.67 5.60
CA ILE A 22 6.71 -1.86 7.05
C ILE A 22 7.88 -1.01 7.58
N VAL A 23 9.06 -1.13 6.99
CA VAL A 23 10.25 -0.41 7.42
C VAL A 23 10.04 1.10 7.33
N SER A 24 9.52 1.58 6.21
CA SER A 24 9.20 3.00 6.01
C SER A 24 8.16 3.49 7.00
N GLY A 25 7.08 2.71 7.23
CA GLY A 25 6.02 3.05 8.17
C GLY A 25 6.53 3.18 9.61
N VAL A 26 7.33 2.20 10.07
CA VAL A 26 7.93 2.21 11.41
C VAL A 26 8.83 3.42 11.61
N ILE A 27 9.73 3.70 10.66
CA ILE A 27 10.63 4.86 10.71
C ILE A 27 9.85 6.17 10.79
N LYS A 28 8.81 6.32 9.96
CA LYS A 28 7.97 7.52 9.93
C LYS A 28 7.22 7.74 11.24
N VAL A 29 6.60 6.68 11.78
CA VAL A 29 5.85 6.78 13.05
C VAL A 29 6.80 7.15 14.19
N ILE A 30 7.94 6.48 14.32
CA ILE A 30 8.91 6.76 15.39
C ILE A 30 9.42 8.19 15.28
N ILE A 31 9.91 8.60 14.12
CA ILE A 31 10.45 9.96 13.92
C ILE A 31 9.35 11.02 14.05
N GLY A 32 8.15 10.73 13.53
CA GLY A 32 7.00 11.62 13.65
C GLY A 32 6.61 11.90 15.11
N ILE A 33 6.60 10.86 15.96
CA ILE A 33 6.32 10.99 17.40
C ILE A 33 7.44 11.75 18.09
N LEU A 34 8.71 11.37 17.88
CA LEU A 34 9.86 11.97 18.55
C LEU A 34 10.04 13.46 18.24
N TYR A 35 9.72 13.87 17.03
CA TYR A 35 9.94 15.24 16.54
C TYR A 35 8.66 16.03 16.29
N GLY A 36 7.51 15.54 16.80
CA GLY A 36 6.25 16.27 16.81
C GLY A 36 5.58 16.47 15.44
N SER A 37 5.86 15.60 14.46
CA SER A 37 5.26 15.68 13.13
C SER A 37 4.04 14.76 12.97
N HIS A 38 2.85 15.30 13.20
CA HIS A 38 1.59 14.58 12.96
C HIS A 38 1.46 14.08 11.52
N ALA A 39 1.88 14.88 10.54
CA ALA A 39 1.84 14.50 9.13
C ALA A 39 2.68 13.23 8.86
N LEU A 40 3.88 13.15 9.46
CA LEU A 40 4.75 11.99 9.29
C LEU A 40 4.21 10.75 9.99
N VAL A 41 3.56 10.90 11.14
CA VAL A 41 2.86 9.78 11.83
C VAL A 41 1.71 9.26 10.96
N VAL A 42 0.88 10.15 10.43
CA VAL A 42 -0.24 9.76 9.55
C VAL A 42 0.26 9.08 8.28
N ASP A 43 1.31 9.60 7.66
CA ASP A 43 1.94 8.98 6.49
C ASP A 43 2.57 7.60 6.82
N GLY A 44 3.08 7.43 8.03
CA GLY A 44 3.52 6.13 8.55
C GLY A 44 2.36 5.14 8.69
N ILE A 45 1.24 5.56 9.28
CA ILE A 45 0.02 4.75 9.40
C ILE A 45 -0.52 4.38 8.00
N HIS A 46 -0.50 5.30 7.05
CA HIS A 46 -0.88 5.04 5.67
C HIS A 46 0.00 3.94 5.03
N SER A 47 1.30 3.92 5.32
CA SER A 47 2.18 2.84 4.84
C SER A 47 1.81 1.45 5.40
N PHE A 48 1.23 1.37 6.60
CA PHE A 48 0.64 0.11 7.10
C PHE A 48 -0.68 -0.24 6.43
N SER A 49 -1.50 0.76 6.07
CA SER A 49 -2.72 0.53 5.29
C SER A 49 -2.40 -0.01 3.89
N ASP A 50 -1.33 0.48 3.25
CA ASP A 50 -0.83 -0.06 1.99
C ASP A 50 -0.49 -1.56 2.11
N LEU A 51 0.13 -1.96 3.25
CA LEU A 51 0.43 -3.37 3.51
C LEU A 51 -0.83 -4.24 3.59
N VAL A 52 -1.88 -3.77 4.28
CA VAL A 52 -3.17 -4.49 4.34
C VAL A 52 -3.76 -4.64 2.94
N THR A 53 -3.66 -3.59 2.14
CA THR A 53 -4.06 -3.58 0.73
C THR A 53 -3.29 -4.62 -0.08
N ASP A 54 -1.96 -4.66 0.03
CA ASP A 54 -1.10 -5.63 -0.66
C ASP A 54 -1.47 -7.08 -0.32
N VAL A 55 -1.69 -7.38 0.98
CA VAL A 55 -2.13 -8.71 1.42
C VAL A 55 -3.50 -9.07 0.84
N PHE A 56 -4.42 -8.13 0.82
CA PHE A 56 -5.76 -8.33 0.27
C PHE A 56 -5.71 -8.61 -1.25
N VAL A 57 -4.88 -7.87 -2.00
CA VAL A 57 -4.64 -8.13 -3.43
C VAL A 57 -4.11 -9.54 -3.66
N LEU A 58 -3.14 -9.98 -2.85
CA LEU A 58 -2.59 -11.33 -2.97
C LEU A 58 -3.64 -12.42 -2.73
N ILE A 59 -4.51 -12.23 -1.73
CA ILE A 59 -5.60 -13.15 -1.42
C ILE A 59 -6.56 -13.22 -2.62
N ILE A 60 -7.01 -12.08 -3.11
CA ILE A 60 -7.94 -12.02 -4.24
C ILE A 60 -7.31 -12.62 -5.50
N ALA A 61 -6.06 -12.26 -5.80
CA ALA A 61 -5.36 -12.81 -6.95
C ALA A 61 -5.23 -14.33 -6.89
N LYS A 62 -5.06 -14.90 -5.70
CA LYS A 62 -5.03 -16.34 -5.52
C LYS A 62 -6.38 -16.97 -5.84
N PHE A 63 -7.48 -16.45 -5.29
CA PHE A 63 -8.83 -16.96 -5.52
C PHE A 63 -9.32 -16.77 -6.96
N SER A 64 -9.00 -15.62 -7.57
CA SER A 64 -9.46 -15.31 -8.94
C SER A 64 -8.81 -16.18 -10.02
N HIS A 65 -7.67 -16.81 -9.71
CA HIS A 65 -6.96 -17.70 -10.64
C HIS A 65 -7.28 -19.20 -10.42
N GLU A 66 -8.22 -19.53 -9.55
CA GLU A 66 -8.71 -20.91 -9.40
C GLU A 66 -9.52 -21.33 -10.63
N GLU A 67 -9.35 -22.59 -11.04
CA GLU A 67 -10.07 -23.18 -12.18
C GLU A 67 -11.58 -23.24 -11.89
N PRO A 68 -12.43 -23.28 -12.95
CA PRO A 68 -13.86 -23.48 -12.77
C PRO A 68 -14.16 -24.74 -11.96
N ASP A 69 -15.07 -24.63 -11.00
CA ASP A 69 -15.57 -25.69 -10.17
C ASP A 69 -17.08 -25.91 -10.33
N GLU A 70 -17.66 -26.86 -9.61
CA GLU A 70 -19.10 -27.17 -9.69
C GLU A 70 -19.99 -26.00 -9.24
N GLU A 71 -19.50 -25.15 -8.32
CA GLU A 71 -20.22 -23.98 -7.80
C GLU A 71 -20.03 -22.76 -8.70
N HIS A 72 -18.89 -22.68 -9.40
CA HIS A 72 -18.53 -21.56 -10.29
C HIS A 72 -18.13 -22.05 -11.70
N PRO A 73 -19.11 -22.49 -12.53
CA PRO A 73 -18.84 -23.04 -13.86
C PRO A 73 -18.15 -22.06 -14.83
N TYR A 74 -18.26 -20.75 -14.57
CA TYR A 74 -17.64 -19.67 -15.38
C TYR A 74 -16.29 -19.22 -14.83
N GLY A 75 -15.78 -19.90 -13.80
CA GLY A 75 -14.52 -19.56 -13.13
C GLY A 75 -14.63 -18.37 -12.16
N HIS A 76 -13.52 -18.09 -11.50
CA HIS A 76 -13.44 -17.15 -10.39
C HIS A 76 -12.97 -15.73 -10.79
N GLY A 77 -12.82 -15.44 -12.08
CA GLY A 77 -12.29 -14.15 -12.58
C GLY A 77 -13.06 -12.89 -12.13
N ARG A 78 -14.37 -13.04 -11.82
CA ARG A 78 -15.18 -11.91 -11.30
C ARG A 78 -14.80 -11.49 -9.87
N PHE A 79 -14.15 -12.36 -9.09
CA PHE A 79 -13.67 -12.02 -7.75
C PHE A 79 -12.58 -10.95 -7.78
N GLU A 80 -11.79 -10.87 -8.85
CA GLU A 80 -10.82 -9.79 -9.04
C GLU A 80 -11.49 -8.42 -9.13
N ALA A 81 -12.56 -8.32 -9.92
CA ALA A 81 -13.33 -7.08 -10.04
C ALA A 81 -14.02 -6.68 -8.73
N LEU A 82 -14.65 -7.64 -8.04
CA LEU A 82 -15.27 -7.41 -6.73
C LEU A 82 -14.24 -6.97 -5.69
N GLY A 83 -13.09 -7.61 -5.67
CA GLY A 83 -12.00 -7.25 -4.79
C GLY A 83 -11.47 -5.85 -5.05
N THR A 84 -11.31 -5.47 -6.30
CA THR A 84 -10.88 -4.12 -6.68
C THR A 84 -11.88 -3.06 -6.20
N VAL A 85 -13.19 -3.31 -6.37
CA VAL A 85 -14.25 -2.41 -5.89
C VAL A 85 -14.25 -2.32 -4.37
N ALA A 86 -14.13 -3.45 -3.67
CA ALA A 86 -14.07 -3.48 -2.21
C ALA A 86 -12.88 -2.69 -1.67
N MET A 87 -11.69 -2.88 -2.27
CA MET A 87 -10.49 -2.11 -1.93
C MET A 87 -10.65 -0.62 -2.16
N GLY A 88 -11.15 -0.21 -3.34
CA GLY A 88 -11.41 1.19 -3.62
C GLY A 88 -12.36 1.81 -2.60
N THR A 89 -13.40 1.09 -2.19
CA THR A 89 -14.34 1.55 -1.17
C THR A 89 -13.67 1.72 0.19
N ILE A 90 -12.85 0.78 0.62
CA ILE A 90 -12.09 0.87 1.89
C ILE A 90 -11.14 2.05 1.86
N LEU A 91 -10.38 2.23 0.77
CA LEU A 91 -9.44 3.34 0.62
C LEU A 91 -10.14 4.71 0.66
N ILE A 92 -11.28 4.85 -0.02
CA ILE A 92 -12.10 6.08 0.03
C ILE A 92 -12.58 6.33 1.47
N GLY A 93 -13.05 5.30 2.17
CA GLY A 93 -13.51 5.41 3.56
C GLY A 93 -12.40 5.87 4.49
N VAL A 94 -11.24 5.21 4.46
CA VAL A 94 -10.07 5.57 5.30
C VAL A 94 -9.58 6.98 4.98
N SER A 95 -9.46 7.33 3.70
CA SER A 95 -9.04 8.67 3.27
C SER A 95 -10.03 9.74 3.71
N GLY A 96 -11.33 9.44 3.67
CA GLY A 96 -12.38 10.35 4.14
C GLY A 96 -12.29 10.62 5.64
N ILE A 97 -12.04 9.59 6.46
CA ILE A 97 -11.84 9.73 7.90
C ILE A 97 -10.61 10.59 8.20
N ILE A 98 -9.48 10.30 7.56
CA ILE A 98 -8.25 11.08 7.74
C ILE A 98 -8.45 12.54 7.32
N ALA A 99 -9.11 12.78 6.20
CA ALA A 99 -9.43 14.12 5.72
C ALA A 99 -10.32 14.88 6.73
N TYR A 100 -11.37 14.23 7.22
CA TYR A 100 -12.26 14.79 8.22
C TYR A 100 -11.53 15.19 9.50
N GLU A 101 -10.72 14.28 10.07
CA GLU A 101 -9.93 14.55 11.27
C GLU A 101 -8.98 15.74 11.08
N ASN A 102 -8.30 15.82 9.94
CA ASN A 102 -7.37 16.92 9.67
C ASN A 102 -8.10 18.26 9.47
N ILE A 103 -9.26 18.25 8.81
CA ILE A 103 -10.09 19.45 8.67
C ILE A 103 -10.57 19.93 10.05
N VAL A 104 -11.09 19.03 10.90
CA VAL A 104 -11.53 19.41 12.25
C VAL A 104 -10.37 19.99 13.07
N LYS A 105 -9.18 19.39 12.99
CA LYS A 105 -7.98 19.91 13.68
C LYS A 105 -7.62 21.33 13.23
N LEU A 106 -7.74 21.65 11.95
CA LEU A 106 -7.50 22.99 11.42
C LEU A 106 -8.37 24.07 12.06
N PHE A 107 -9.63 23.73 12.40
CA PHE A 107 -10.58 24.69 12.99
C PHE A 107 -10.53 24.74 14.51
N VAL A 108 -10.10 23.66 15.17
CA VAL A 108 -10.12 23.55 16.64
C VAL A 108 -8.75 23.83 17.26
N GLN A 109 -7.67 23.53 16.56
CA GLN A 109 -6.32 23.62 17.09
C GLN A 109 -5.75 25.03 16.90
N THR A 110 -5.52 25.74 18.03
CA THR A 110 -5.00 27.12 18.05
C THR A 110 -3.47 27.21 18.01
N SER A 111 -2.76 26.09 18.22
CA SER A 111 -1.30 26.06 18.21
C SER A 111 -0.80 24.84 17.42
N PHE A 112 0.00 25.11 16.40
CA PHE A 112 0.67 24.08 15.62
C PHE A 112 2.11 23.90 16.11
N VAL A 113 2.47 22.68 16.43
CA VAL A 113 3.88 22.33 16.68
C VAL A 113 4.61 22.34 15.34
N ILE A 114 5.64 23.17 15.22
CA ILE A 114 6.48 23.19 14.02
C ILE A 114 7.37 21.93 14.07
N PRO A 115 7.26 21.03 13.09
CA PRO A 115 8.07 19.81 13.07
C PRO A 115 9.56 20.16 12.97
N ALA A 116 10.40 19.43 13.71
CA ALA A 116 11.84 19.62 13.65
C ALA A 116 12.42 19.11 12.33
N TRP A 117 13.55 19.68 11.91
CA TRP A 117 14.21 19.34 10.63
C TRP A 117 14.47 17.83 10.37
N PRO A 118 14.67 16.94 11.37
CA PRO A 118 14.83 15.51 11.11
C PRO A 118 13.61 14.86 10.43
N THR A 119 12.42 15.45 10.60
CA THR A 119 11.20 14.95 9.95
C THR A 119 11.24 15.13 8.42
N LEU A 120 11.88 16.19 7.93
CA LEU A 120 12.08 16.42 6.50
C LEU A 120 13.03 15.37 5.90
N ILE A 121 14.10 15.03 6.62
CA ILE A 121 15.03 13.97 6.18
C ILE A 121 14.31 12.63 6.15
N ALA A 122 13.55 12.28 7.19
CA ALA A 122 12.79 11.03 7.22
C ALA A 122 11.77 10.95 6.07
N ALA A 123 11.08 12.05 5.77
CA ALA A 123 10.17 12.13 4.63
C ALA A 123 10.91 11.93 3.31
N ALA A 124 12.04 12.61 3.10
CA ALA A 124 12.84 12.49 1.87
C ALA A 124 13.36 11.05 1.67
N ILE A 125 13.88 10.42 2.73
CA ILE A 125 14.34 9.02 2.68
C ILE A 125 13.16 8.10 2.34
N SER A 126 11.99 8.31 2.95
CA SER A 126 10.79 7.51 2.68
C SER A 126 10.33 7.61 1.23
N ILE A 127 10.35 8.81 0.66
CA ILE A 127 10.03 9.04 -0.76
C ILE A 127 11.03 8.30 -1.64
N GLY A 128 12.32 8.41 -1.35
CA GLY A 128 13.37 7.72 -2.10
C GLY A 128 13.23 6.20 -2.06
N LEU A 129 12.92 5.64 -0.89
CA LEU A 129 12.67 4.20 -0.72
C LEU A 129 11.43 3.73 -1.48
N LYS A 130 10.32 4.48 -1.42
CA LYS A 130 9.09 4.16 -2.16
C LYS A 130 9.32 4.26 -3.67
N GLU A 131 9.99 5.29 -4.15
CA GLU A 131 10.32 5.44 -5.57
C GLU A 131 11.22 4.31 -6.07
N TRP A 132 12.23 3.93 -5.31
CA TRP A 132 13.09 2.82 -5.65
C TRP A 132 12.32 1.48 -5.70
N ALA A 133 11.47 1.21 -4.71
CA ALA A 133 10.60 0.03 -4.69
C ALA A 133 9.66 0.01 -5.91
N TYR A 134 9.03 1.13 -6.22
CA TYR A 134 8.15 1.29 -7.37
C TYR A 134 8.87 1.01 -8.71
N GLN A 135 10.04 1.59 -8.92
CA GLN A 135 10.84 1.34 -10.13
C GLN A 135 11.21 -0.14 -10.27
N PHE A 136 11.51 -0.79 -9.15
CA PHE A 136 11.81 -2.21 -9.13
C PHE A 136 10.58 -3.05 -9.45
N GLN A 137 9.42 -2.74 -8.85
CA GLN A 137 8.15 -3.41 -9.11
C GLN A 137 7.73 -3.29 -10.57
N ILE A 138 7.80 -2.08 -11.16
CA ILE A 138 7.49 -1.87 -12.59
C ILE A 138 8.39 -2.68 -13.50
N LYS A 139 9.70 -2.70 -13.26
CA LYS A 139 10.64 -3.46 -14.08
C LYS A 139 10.28 -4.94 -14.15
N VAL A 140 9.93 -5.50 -13.00
CA VAL A 140 9.58 -6.92 -12.95
C VAL A 140 8.14 -7.16 -13.42
N GLY A 141 7.18 -6.28 -13.09
CA GLY A 141 5.82 -6.34 -13.59
C GLY A 141 5.78 -6.37 -15.13
N LYS A 142 6.58 -5.52 -15.78
CA LYS A 142 6.75 -5.54 -17.24
C LYS A 142 7.37 -6.84 -17.75
N LYS A 143 8.35 -7.39 -17.04
CA LYS A 143 9.01 -8.65 -17.42
C LYS A 143 8.07 -9.84 -17.38
N ILE A 144 7.16 -9.89 -16.41
CA ILE A 144 6.19 -10.98 -16.28
C ILE A 144 4.84 -10.69 -16.96
N SER A 145 4.67 -9.49 -17.54
CA SER A 145 3.44 -9.01 -18.20
C SER A 145 2.21 -9.13 -17.29
N SER A 146 2.36 -8.72 -16.01
CA SER A 146 1.28 -8.75 -15.03
C SER A 146 0.68 -7.34 -14.85
N PRO A 147 -0.57 -7.10 -15.30
CA PRO A 147 -1.25 -5.82 -15.10
C PRO A 147 -1.42 -5.48 -13.62
N LEU A 148 -1.66 -6.47 -12.77
CA LEU A 148 -1.85 -6.32 -11.32
C LEU A 148 -0.62 -5.74 -10.59
N ILE A 149 0.59 -6.00 -11.08
CA ILE A 149 1.82 -5.49 -10.48
C ILE A 149 2.19 -4.12 -11.04
N ILE A 150 1.65 -3.77 -12.20
CA ILE A 150 1.92 -2.49 -12.87
C ILE A 150 0.94 -1.40 -12.40
N ALA A 151 -0.27 -1.81 -11.96
CA ALA A 151 -1.30 -0.91 -11.44
C ALA A 151 -0.98 -0.40 -10.04
#